data_64a6749dffea203635bb653729126de2
#
_entry.id   64a6749dffea203635bb653729126de2
#
_cell.length_a   1.000
_cell.length_b   1.000
_cell.length_c   1.000
_cell.angle_alpha   90.00
_cell.angle_beta   90.00
_cell.angle_gamma   90.00
#
_symmetry.space_group_name_H-M   'P 1'
#
loop_
_entity.id
_entity.type
_entity.pdbx_description
1 polymer ?
#
loop_
_entity_poly.entity_id
_entity_poly.type
_entity_poly.pdbx_seq_one_letter_code
_entity_poly.pdbx_strand_id
1 'polypeptide(L)'
;MPFIPPETIERARQMDLLTYLRTFEPDELMHIGGNHYCTREHDSLKISNGKWYWFSRGFGGYNALDYLVKVKDVPFVEAVERISGVAAYTPPTTARTEKTKKLKVLLLPKVSRCATHAYNYLRSRGIDSELIDYCFQTGRIYESLPYHNVVFVGLDRYSKPRYANLRGIGTDFIGEANGSDKRFSFSIPAQNSDSLHLFESAIDLLSFATLVKQNGGNWQRDHLVSLAGVYKPKENLQESSLPLTLTRYLSEYPNIKWINLRLDNDKAGGYMAKALVALLSDKYEVSVQPPPSGKDYNDYLCMKLGIPITHRKSKAQER
;
A
#
# COMPACT_ATOMS: atom_id res chain seq x y z
N MET A 1 -27.09 -29.09 -1.03
CA MET A 1 -25.94 -28.63 -0.21
C MET A 1 -26.51 -28.21 1.14
N PRO A 2 -25.94 -28.62 2.27
CA PRO A 2 -26.40 -28.16 3.56
C PRO A 2 -26.27 -26.63 3.63
N PHE A 3 -27.34 -25.96 3.98
CA PHE A 3 -27.41 -24.51 4.13
C PHE A 3 -26.85 -24.15 5.51
N ILE A 4 -25.79 -23.32 5.54
CA ILE A 4 -25.27 -22.76 6.79
C ILE A 4 -25.76 -21.31 6.89
N PRO A 5 -26.44 -20.92 7.99
CA PRO A 5 -26.85 -19.53 8.18
C PRO A 5 -25.66 -18.57 8.12
N PRO A 6 -25.81 -17.39 7.47
CA PRO A 6 -24.74 -16.40 7.37
C PRO A 6 -24.14 -15.99 8.73
N GLU A 7 -24.96 -15.95 9.76
CA GLU A 7 -24.53 -15.64 11.13
C GLU A 7 -23.53 -16.66 11.71
N THR A 8 -23.72 -17.94 11.36
CA THR A 8 -22.82 -19.04 11.78
C THR A 8 -21.47 -18.91 11.10
N ILE A 9 -21.47 -18.56 9.81
CA ILE A 9 -20.23 -18.30 9.04
C ILE A 9 -19.49 -17.09 9.63
N GLU A 10 -20.21 -16.03 9.94
CA GLU A 10 -19.63 -14.80 10.50
C GLU A 10 -19.03 -15.06 11.90
N ARG A 11 -19.68 -15.89 12.70
CA ARG A 11 -19.19 -16.34 14.00
C ARG A 11 -17.90 -17.18 13.86
N ALA A 12 -17.87 -18.11 12.91
CA ALA A 12 -16.68 -18.91 12.62
C ALA A 12 -15.50 -18.05 12.17
N ARG A 13 -15.73 -16.99 11.40
CA ARG A 13 -14.68 -16.03 10.97
C ARG A 13 -14.09 -15.18 12.09
N GLN A 14 -14.76 -15.09 13.24
CA GLN A 14 -14.25 -14.32 14.39
C GLN A 14 -13.17 -15.07 15.18
N MET A 15 -13.04 -16.39 15.00
CA MET A 15 -12.01 -17.18 15.69
C MET A 15 -10.67 -16.99 15.01
N ASP A 16 -9.70 -16.41 15.72
CA ASP A 16 -8.32 -16.32 15.24
C ASP A 16 -7.59 -17.67 15.34
N LEU A 17 -6.54 -17.85 14.52
CA LEU A 17 -5.81 -19.12 14.43
C LEU A 17 -5.11 -19.49 15.75
N LEU A 18 -4.56 -18.51 16.48
CA LEU A 18 -3.85 -18.79 17.73
C LEU A 18 -4.80 -19.35 18.78
N THR A 19 -6.01 -18.78 18.90
CA THR A 19 -7.06 -19.25 19.81
C THR A 19 -7.53 -20.65 19.40
N TYR A 20 -7.74 -20.88 18.10
CA TYR A 20 -8.11 -22.20 17.57
C TYR A 20 -7.08 -23.27 17.93
N LEU A 21 -5.80 -23.05 17.60
CA LEU A 21 -4.74 -24.02 17.86
C LEU A 21 -4.55 -24.28 19.34
N ARG A 22 -4.60 -23.25 20.18
CA ARG A 22 -4.51 -23.42 21.65
C ARG A 22 -5.62 -24.29 22.21
N THR A 23 -6.80 -24.22 21.61
CA THR A 23 -7.98 -24.90 22.14
C THR A 23 -8.11 -26.33 21.60
N PHE A 24 -7.80 -26.55 20.31
CA PHE A 24 -8.12 -27.78 19.60
C PHE A 24 -6.93 -28.57 19.11
N GLU A 25 -5.83 -27.90 18.81
CA GLU A 25 -4.62 -28.51 18.28
C GLU A 25 -3.38 -27.97 19.04
N PRO A 26 -3.33 -28.07 20.40
CA PRO A 26 -2.26 -27.46 21.18
C PRO A 26 -0.88 -28.02 20.83
N ASP A 27 -0.81 -29.28 20.42
CA ASP A 27 0.42 -29.93 20.01
C ASP A 27 0.99 -29.40 18.69
N GLU A 28 0.15 -28.79 17.88
CA GLU A 28 0.54 -28.16 16.61
C GLU A 28 1.16 -26.77 16.82
N LEU A 29 0.92 -26.14 17.97
CA LEU A 29 1.34 -24.79 18.24
C LEU A 29 2.74 -24.74 18.87
N MET A 30 3.68 -24.09 18.18
CA MET A 30 5.05 -23.87 18.68
C MET A 30 5.29 -22.38 18.95
N HIS A 31 5.76 -22.04 20.14
CA HIS A 31 6.18 -20.67 20.49
C HIS A 31 7.60 -20.39 20.01
N ILE A 32 7.79 -19.30 19.28
CA ILE A 32 9.09 -18.91 18.70
C ILE A 32 9.77 -17.82 19.53
N GLY A 33 8.97 -16.93 20.13
CA GLY A 33 9.45 -15.84 21.01
C GLY A 33 8.51 -14.64 20.98
N GLY A 34 8.38 -13.94 22.11
CA GLY A 34 7.46 -12.82 22.25
C GLY A 34 6.02 -13.21 21.93
N ASN A 35 5.38 -12.53 20.98
CA ASN A 35 4.01 -12.84 20.52
C ASN A 35 4.00 -13.56 19.15
N HIS A 36 5.06 -14.32 18.85
CA HIS A 36 5.22 -15.05 17.60
C HIS A 36 5.15 -16.55 17.81
N TYR A 37 4.35 -17.22 16.99
CA TYR A 37 4.16 -18.67 17.01
C TYR A 37 4.31 -19.22 15.58
N CYS A 38 4.49 -20.53 15.47
CA CYS A 38 4.39 -21.27 14.20
C CYS A 38 3.64 -22.57 14.43
N THR A 39 3.29 -23.27 13.33
CA THR A 39 2.78 -24.62 13.41
C THR A 39 3.93 -25.61 13.38
N ARG A 40 3.77 -26.77 14.04
CA ARG A 40 4.78 -27.83 14.09
C ARG A 40 4.96 -28.47 12.71
N GLU A 41 3.86 -28.71 12.03
CA GLU A 41 3.87 -29.33 10.70
C GLU A 41 4.47 -28.38 9.63
N HIS A 42 4.28 -27.07 9.81
CA HIS A 42 4.76 -26.05 8.88
C HIS A 42 5.46 -24.92 9.62
N ASP A 43 6.75 -25.09 9.90
CA ASP A 43 7.57 -24.12 10.62
C ASP A 43 7.65 -22.74 9.95
N SER A 44 7.46 -22.69 8.62
CA SER A 44 7.37 -21.45 7.84
C SER A 44 6.00 -20.76 7.88
N LEU A 45 4.96 -21.38 8.50
CA LEU A 45 3.69 -20.75 8.79
C LEU A 45 3.79 -19.99 10.11
N LYS A 46 3.86 -18.68 10.06
CA LYS A 46 4.02 -17.81 11.22
C LYS A 46 2.68 -17.22 11.65
N ILE A 47 2.46 -17.15 12.96
CA ILE A 47 1.25 -16.60 13.58
C ILE A 47 1.67 -15.44 14.48
N SER A 48 1.05 -14.29 14.31
CA SER A 48 1.28 -13.10 15.13
C SER A 48 0.08 -12.17 15.09
N ASN A 49 -0.31 -11.62 16.25
CA ASN A 49 -1.40 -10.63 16.37
C ASN A 49 -2.72 -11.05 15.70
N GLY A 50 -3.13 -12.31 15.87
CA GLY A 50 -4.38 -12.85 15.31
C GLY A 50 -4.37 -13.06 13.80
N LYS A 51 -3.20 -12.96 13.15
CA LYS A 51 -2.99 -13.22 11.73
C LYS A 51 -1.97 -14.31 11.55
N TRP A 52 -2.03 -15.00 10.41
CA TRP A 52 -1.04 -15.98 10.05
C TRP A 52 -0.59 -15.81 8.59
N TYR A 53 0.64 -16.22 8.31
CA TYR A 53 1.21 -16.17 6.97
C TYR A 53 2.16 -17.36 6.77
N TRP A 54 1.96 -18.09 5.66
CA TRP A 54 2.77 -19.22 5.26
C TRP A 54 3.85 -18.79 4.26
N PHE A 55 5.03 -18.48 4.78
CA PHE A 55 6.11 -17.88 3.99
C PHE A 55 6.57 -18.73 2.80
N SER A 56 6.67 -20.07 2.97
CA SER A 56 7.09 -20.95 1.88
C SER A 56 6.04 -21.11 0.76
N ARG A 57 4.78 -20.80 1.03
CA ARG A 57 3.68 -20.89 0.06
C ARG A 57 3.16 -19.53 -0.40
N GLY A 58 3.57 -18.43 0.24
CA GLY A 58 3.25 -17.06 -0.19
C GLY A 58 1.81 -16.62 0.06
N PHE A 59 1.06 -17.25 0.96
CA PHE A 59 -0.30 -16.85 1.32
C PHE A 59 -0.55 -16.88 2.82
N GLY A 60 -1.66 -16.28 3.26
CA GLY A 60 -2.03 -16.23 4.68
C GLY A 60 -3.51 -15.94 4.90
N GLY A 61 -3.87 -15.69 6.16
CA GLY A 61 -5.24 -15.42 6.55
C GLY A 61 -5.36 -14.69 7.89
N TYR A 62 -6.62 -14.38 8.25
CA TYR A 62 -6.93 -13.57 9.43
C TYR A 62 -7.63 -14.38 10.53
N ASN A 63 -8.01 -15.62 10.24
CA ASN A 63 -8.84 -16.44 11.14
C ASN A 63 -8.54 -17.94 10.98
N ALA A 64 -9.11 -18.75 11.87
CA ALA A 64 -8.98 -20.20 11.86
C ALA A 64 -9.69 -20.84 10.64
N LEU A 65 -10.79 -20.26 10.18
CA LEU A 65 -11.53 -20.77 9.02
C LEU A 65 -10.68 -20.76 7.76
N ASP A 66 -9.94 -19.66 7.53
CA ASP A 66 -8.98 -19.56 6.43
C ASP A 66 -7.89 -20.63 6.52
N TYR A 67 -7.39 -20.93 7.73
CA TYR A 67 -6.37 -21.95 7.95
C TYR A 67 -6.91 -23.34 7.65
N LEU A 68 -8.07 -23.70 8.18
CA LEU A 68 -8.67 -25.03 7.95
C LEU A 68 -8.93 -25.27 6.47
N VAL A 69 -9.44 -24.26 5.75
CA VAL A 69 -9.77 -24.41 4.32
C VAL A 69 -8.51 -24.37 3.44
N LYS A 70 -7.57 -23.45 3.68
CA LYS A 70 -6.44 -23.20 2.78
C LYS A 70 -5.19 -24.02 3.09
N VAL A 71 -5.01 -24.46 4.34
CA VAL A 71 -3.82 -25.18 4.79
C VAL A 71 -4.11 -26.64 5.07
N LYS A 72 -5.22 -26.92 5.74
CA LYS A 72 -5.64 -28.29 6.09
C LYS A 72 -6.58 -28.93 5.06
N ASP A 73 -6.91 -28.20 3.95
CA ASP A 73 -7.81 -28.65 2.87
C ASP A 73 -9.18 -29.19 3.36
N VAL A 74 -9.65 -28.69 4.51
CA VAL A 74 -10.96 -29.06 5.07
C VAL A 74 -12.06 -28.37 4.24
N PRO A 75 -13.09 -29.09 3.78
CA PRO A 75 -14.23 -28.49 3.09
C PRO A 75 -14.83 -27.35 3.90
N PHE A 76 -15.20 -26.24 3.23
CA PHE A 76 -15.69 -25.01 3.90
C PHE A 76 -16.81 -25.26 4.90
N VAL A 77 -17.81 -26.10 4.52
CA VAL A 77 -18.95 -26.46 5.39
C VAL A 77 -18.46 -27.14 6.66
N GLU A 78 -17.60 -28.13 6.53
CA GLU A 78 -17.02 -28.88 7.65
C GLU A 78 -16.14 -27.99 8.53
N ALA A 79 -15.37 -27.09 7.94
CA ALA A 79 -14.55 -26.13 8.70
C ALA A 79 -15.42 -25.18 9.54
N VAL A 80 -16.54 -24.69 8.99
CA VAL A 80 -17.50 -23.89 9.74
C VAL A 80 -18.15 -24.68 10.86
N GLU A 81 -18.53 -25.94 10.63
CA GLU A 81 -19.12 -26.82 11.64
C GLU A 81 -18.12 -27.14 12.77
N ARG A 82 -16.87 -27.43 12.45
CA ARG A 82 -15.82 -27.66 13.44
C ARG A 82 -15.64 -26.47 14.37
N ILE A 83 -15.60 -25.25 13.81
CA ILE A 83 -15.44 -24.02 14.60
C ILE A 83 -16.71 -23.68 15.38
N SER A 84 -17.89 -23.82 14.78
CA SER A 84 -19.17 -23.44 15.40
C SER A 84 -19.68 -24.47 16.40
N GLY A 85 -19.44 -25.75 16.19
CA GLY A 85 -19.75 -26.81 17.16
C GLY A 85 -19.03 -26.64 18.50
N VAL A 86 -17.95 -25.91 18.46
CA VAL A 86 -17.14 -25.52 19.60
C VAL A 86 -17.53 -24.16 20.19
N ALA A 87 -18.12 -23.27 19.41
CA ALA A 87 -18.64 -21.98 19.88
C ALA A 87 -19.82 -22.08 20.87
N ALA A 88 -20.33 -23.29 21.13
CA ALA A 88 -21.26 -23.57 22.24
C ALA A 88 -20.60 -23.44 23.63
N TYR A 89 -19.28 -23.41 23.70
CA TYR A 89 -18.54 -23.06 24.91
C TYR A 89 -18.20 -21.58 24.88
N THR A 90 -19.02 -20.78 25.50
CA THR A 90 -18.82 -19.35 25.67
C THR A 90 -17.63 -19.10 26.62
N PRO A 91 -16.49 -18.60 26.17
CA PRO A 91 -15.58 -17.93 27.09
C PRO A 91 -16.30 -16.69 27.63
N PRO A 92 -16.04 -16.25 28.88
CA PRO A 92 -16.73 -15.13 29.47
C PRO A 92 -16.61 -13.92 28.52
N THR A 93 -17.77 -13.42 28.17
CA THR A 93 -17.95 -12.24 27.32
C THR A 93 -17.24 -11.06 27.99
N THR A 94 -15.99 -10.80 27.63
CA THR A 94 -15.55 -9.42 27.68
C THR A 94 -16.40 -8.71 26.67
N ALA A 95 -17.34 -7.93 27.15
CA ALA A 95 -18.22 -7.10 26.35
C ALA A 95 -17.37 -6.52 25.22
N ARG A 96 -17.76 -6.82 23.98
CA ARG A 96 -17.25 -6.14 22.79
C ARG A 96 -17.70 -4.69 22.95
N THR A 97 -16.94 -3.93 23.74
CA THR A 97 -16.97 -2.50 23.61
C THR A 97 -16.78 -2.28 22.13
N GLU A 98 -17.78 -1.68 21.47
CA GLU A 98 -17.59 -1.07 20.17
C GLU A 98 -16.25 -0.37 20.27
N LYS A 99 -15.23 -0.95 19.60
CA LYS A 99 -13.98 -0.27 19.46
C LYS A 99 -14.35 0.96 18.65
N THR A 100 -14.69 2.03 19.36
CA THR A 100 -14.54 3.37 18.82
C THR A 100 -13.26 3.29 18.05
N LYS A 101 -13.31 3.46 16.73
CA LYS A 101 -12.13 3.40 15.85
C LYS A 101 -11.15 4.38 16.46
N LYS A 102 -10.27 3.90 17.35
CA LYS A 102 -9.18 4.72 17.87
C LYS A 102 -8.51 5.25 16.62
N LEU A 103 -8.60 6.53 16.42
CA LEU A 103 -7.91 7.23 15.35
C LEU A 103 -6.49 6.68 15.36
N LYS A 104 -6.11 5.96 14.30
CA LYS A 104 -4.77 5.40 14.20
C LYS A 104 -3.81 6.58 14.25
N VAL A 105 -3.04 6.70 15.29
CA VAL A 105 -2.01 7.74 15.41
C VAL A 105 -0.89 7.36 14.46
N LEU A 106 -0.56 8.27 13.55
CA LEU A 106 0.58 8.09 12.65
C LEU A 106 1.88 8.16 13.46
N LEU A 107 2.65 7.08 13.44
CA LEU A 107 3.94 6.96 14.09
C LEU A 107 5.05 7.19 13.05
N LEU A 108 5.45 8.44 12.90
CA LEU A 108 6.54 8.80 11.99
C LEU A 108 7.89 8.34 12.53
N PRO A 109 8.77 7.77 11.68
CA PRO A 109 10.17 7.52 12.03
C PRO A 109 10.88 8.80 12.47
N LYS A 110 11.82 8.65 13.40
CA LYS A 110 12.63 9.77 13.90
C LYS A 110 13.38 10.45 12.73
N VAL A 111 13.31 11.77 12.69
CA VAL A 111 13.99 12.59 11.67
C VAL A 111 15.51 12.58 11.92
N SER A 112 16.31 12.39 10.87
CA SER A 112 17.75 12.58 10.89
C SER A 112 18.09 14.07 10.91
N ARG A 113 19.16 14.44 11.63
CA ARG A 113 19.67 15.82 11.62
C ARG A 113 20.31 16.19 10.28
N CYS A 114 20.74 15.19 9.52
CA CYS A 114 21.36 15.35 8.20
C CYS A 114 20.56 14.56 7.18
N ALA A 115 20.26 15.17 6.04
CA ALA A 115 19.46 14.56 4.97
C ALA A 115 20.31 14.11 3.78
N THR A 116 21.62 14.00 3.96
CA THR A 116 22.60 13.79 2.87
C THR A 116 22.35 12.47 2.11
N HIS A 117 22.01 11.38 2.81
CA HIS A 117 21.80 10.09 2.14
C HIS A 117 20.51 10.12 1.31
N ALA A 118 19.42 10.67 1.86
CA ALA A 118 18.17 10.81 1.14
C ALA A 118 18.29 11.75 -0.06
N TYR A 119 19.00 12.88 0.11
CA TYR A 119 19.27 13.83 -0.96
C TYR A 119 20.07 13.18 -2.10
N ASN A 120 21.20 12.55 -1.77
CA ASN A 120 22.04 11.88 -2.75
C ASN A 120 21.32 10.73 -3.46
N TYR A 121 20.49 9.97 -2.74
CA TYR A 121 19.66 8.93 -3.34
C TYR A 121 18.70 9.52 -4.38
N LEU A 122 17.97 10.59 -4.07
CA LEU A 122 17.06 11.23 -5.02
C LEU A 122 17.81 11.82 -6.21
N ARG A 123 18.98 12.43 -5.99
CA ARG A 123 19.87 12.90 -7.07
C ARG A 123 20.34 11.75 -7.97
N SER A 124 20.73 10.62 -7.40
CA SER A 124 21.12 9.42 -8.16
C SER A 124 20.00 8.83 -9.00
N ARG A 125 18.72 9.14 -8.65
CA ARG A 125 17.53 8.82 -9.43
C ARG A 125 17.18 9.88 -10.47
N GLY A 126 18.06 10.87 -10.68
CA GLY A 126 17.90 11.93 -11.65
C GLY A 126 16.96 13.07 -11.22
N ILE A 127 16.43 13.06 -10.01
CA ILE A 127 15.51 14.11 -9.54
C ILE A 127 16.25 15.45 -9.44
N ASP A 128 15.63 16.51 -9.91
CA ASP A 128 16.16 17.87 -9.89
C ASP A 128 16.34 18.38 -8.45
N SER A 129 17.43 19.13 -8.19
CA SER A 129 17.75 19.62 -6.85
C SER A 129 16.69 20.56 -6.29
N GLU A 130 16.12 21.45 -7.09
CA GLU A 130 15.09 22.40 -6.65
C GLU A 130 13.82 21.67 -6.16
N LEU A 131 13.43 20.57 -6.85
CA LEU A 131 12.30 19.75 -6.41
C LEU A 131 12.60 19.04 -5.09
N ILE A 132 13.83 18.54 -4.93
CA ILE A 132 14.26 17.91 -3.69
C ILE A 132 14.23 18.94 -2.56
N ASP A 133 14.85 20.10 -2.75
CA ASP A 133 14.88 21.18 -1.76
C ASP A 133 13.48 21.63 -1.36
N TYR A 134 12.60 21.83 -2.33
CA TYR A 134 11.18 22.14 -2.07
C TYR A 134 10.51 21.09 -1.19
N CYS A 135 10.72 19.80 -1.50
CA CYS A 135 10.10 18.72 -0.72
C CYS A 135 10.64 18.62 0.70
N PHE A 136 11.95 18.87 0.91
CA PHE A 136 12.54 18.94 2.25
C PHE A 136 12.04 20.16 3.03
N GLN A 137 12.01 21.35 2.43
CA GLN A 137 11.55 22.58 3.06
C GLN A 137 10.07 22.53 3.45
N THR A 138 9.26 21.86 2.63
CA THR A 138 7.80 21.73 2.90
C THR A 138 7.45 20.51 3.76
N GLY A 139 8.45 19.77 4.27
CA GLY A 139 8.25 18.58 5.09
C GLY A 139 7.61 17.39 4.36
N ARG A 140 7.60 17.41 3.01
CA ARG A 140 7.10 16.31 2.19
C ARG A 140 8.08 15.15 2.09
N ILE A 141 9.36 15.43 2.26
CA ILE A 141 10.41 14.41 2.30
C ILE A 141 11.34 14.69 3.48
N TYR A 142 11.79 13.63 4.14
CA TYR A 142 12.88 13.70 5.10
C TYR A 142 13.66 12.39 5.16
N GLU A 143 14.83 12.40 5.80
CA GLU A 143 15.63 11.21 6.06
C GLU A 143 15.34 10.70 7.47
N SER A 144 15.10 9.40 7.62
CA SER A 144 14.76 8.80 8.91
C SER A 144 15.95 8.17 9.61
N LEU A 145 15.87 8.06 10.94
CA LEU A 145 16.79 7.27 11.76
C LEU A 145 16.09 6.00 12.25
N PRO A 146 16.84 4.90 12.54
CA PRO A 146 18.29 4.75 12.44
C PRO A 146 18.78 4.32 11.04
N TYR A 147 17.87 3.97 10.12
CA TYR A 147 18.20 3.28 8.86
C TYR A 147 18.42 4.22 7.67
N HIS A 148 18.37 5.52 7.86
CA HIS A 148 18.54 6.52 6.82
C HIS A 148 17.62 6.34 5.59
N ASN A 149 16.40 5.85 5.80
CA ASN A 149 15.43 5.70 4.71
C ASN A 149 14.95 7.08 4.22
N VAL A 150 14.64 7.17 2.93
CA VAL A 150 13.85 8.29 2.40
C VAL A 150 12.41 8.10 2.84
N VAL A 151 11.82 9.12 3.48
CA VAL A 151 10.42 9.12 3.91
C VAL A 151 9.64 10.11 3.07
N PHE A 152 8.66 9.62 2.32
CA PHE A 152 7.72 10.42 1.53
C PHE A 152 6.45 10.60 2.34
N VAL A 153 6.15 11.85 2.71
CA VAL A 153 5.07 12.20 3.63
C VAL A 153 3.84 12.68 2.84
N GLY A 154 2.71 12.09 3.15
CA GLY A 154 1.41 12.58 2.71
C GLY A 154 0.82 13.54 3.73
N LEU A 155 0.54 14.76 3.30
CA LEU A 155 0.02 15.86 4.12
C LEU A 155 -1.47 16.08 3.87
N ASP A 156 -2.20 16.52 4.90
CA ASP A 156 -3.54 17.06 4.71
C ASP A 156 -3.49 18.57 4.33
N ARG A 157 -4.65 19.18 4.08
CA ARG A 157 -4.77 20.61 3.69
C ARG A 157 -4.22 21.59 4.72
N TYR A 158 -3.99 21.13 5.96
CA TYR A 158 -3.39 21.91 7.04
C TYR A 158 -1.90 21.63 7.22
N SER A 159 -1.27 20.98 6.22
CA SER A 159 0.13 20.53 6.25
C SER A 159 0.45 19.55 7.39
N LYS A 160 -0.56 18.87 7.93
CA LYS A 160 -0.36 17.86 8.96
C LYS A 160 -0.06 16.51 8.34
N PRO A 161 1.00 15.79 8.76
CA PRO A 161 1.31 14.45 8.29
C PRO A 161 0.20 13.44 8.62
N ARG A 162 -0.22 12.68 7.62
CA ARG A 162 -1.26 11.65 7.74
C ARG A 162 -0.82 10.30 7.18
N TYR A 163 0.19 10.29 6.35
CA TYR A 163 0.74 9.11 5.68
C TYR A 163 2.25 9.25 5.53
N ALA A 164 2.96 8.14 5.57
CA ALA A 164 4.37 8.12 5.21
C ALA A 164 4.75 6.79 4.54
N ASN A 165 5.35 6.88 3.37
CA ASN A 165 6.00 5.77 2.68
C ASN A 165 7.51 5.85 2.90
N LEU A 166 8.14 4.72 3.20
CA LEU A 166 9.57 4.61 3.46
C LEU A 166 10.24 3.85 2.33
N ARG A 167 11.34 4.39 1.86
CA ARG A 167 12.19 3.74 0.86
C ARG A 167 13.60 3.57 1.39
N GLY A 168 14.07 2.33 1.48
CA GLY A 168 15.45 2.00 1.87
C GLY A 168 16.47 2.48 0.84
N ILE A 169 17.59 3.00 1.31
CA ILE A 169 18.74 3.39 0.48
C ILE A 169 19.72 2.22 0.44
N GLY A 170 20.06 1.74 -0.75
CA GLY A 170 20.94 0.57 -0.94
C GLY A 170 20.32 -0.76 -0.50
N THR A 171 19.01 -0.78 -0.23
CA THR A 171 18.26 -1.98 0.18
C THR A 171 16.97 -2.10 -0.61
N ASP A 172 16.33 -3.30 -0.54
CA ASP A 172 15.02 -3.54 -1.17
C ASP A 172 13.83 -3.12 -0.28
N PHE A 173 14.09 -2.46 0.84
CA PHE A 173 13.05 -2.09 1.78
C PHE A 173 12.09 -1.05 1.20
N ILE A 174 10.81 -1.38 1.20
CA ILE A 174 9.67 -0.48 0.94
C ILE A 174 8.66 -0.75 2.03
N GLY A 175 8.22 0.29 2.72
CA GLY A 175 7.27 0.16 3.81
C GLY A 175 6.41 1.39 4.02
N GLU A 176 5.44 1.28 4.92
CA GLU A 176 4.60 2.39 5.35
C GLU A 176 4.78 2.58 6.87
N ALA A 177 4.77 3.82 7.33
CA ALA A 177 4.79 4.11 8.76
C ALA A 177 3.51 3.58 9.43
N ASN A 178 3.64 3.07 10.64
CA ASN A 178 2.48 2.56 11.38
C ASN A 178 1.47 3.69 11.62
N GLY A 179 0.19 3.40 11.44
CA GLY A 179 -0.88 4.38 11.55
C GLY A 179 -1.09 5.26 10.31
N SER A 180 -0.36 5.01 9.22
CA SER A 180 -0.56 5.70 7.93
C SER A 180 -2.00 5.57 7.45
N ASP A 181 -2.55 6.71 6.98
CA ASP A 181 -3.87 6.78 6.37
C ASP A 181 -3.71 6.89 4.85
N LYS A 182 -4.03 5.81 4.14
CA LYS A 182 -3.88 5.72 2.66
C LYS A 182 -4.73 6.71 1.86
N ARG A 183 -5.64 7.42 2.50
CA ARG A 183 -6.34 8.54 1.88
C ARG A 183 -5.42 9.72 1.58
N PHE A 184 -4.26 9.80 2.24
CA PHE A 184 -3.30 10.88 2.13
C PHE A 184 -1.96 10.34 1.62
N SER A 185 -1.81 10.17 0.34
CA SER A 185 -0.51 9.79 -0.23
C SER A 185 0.38 11.01 -0.46
N PHE A 186 1.62 10.75 -0.91
CA PHE A 186 2.52 11.82 -1.32
C PHE A 186 1.92 12.60 -2.49
N SER A 187 1.85 13.93 -2.34
CA SER A 187 1.25 14.81 -3.35
C SER A 187 1.86 16.21 -3.31
N ILE A 188 1.81 16.89 -4.45
CA ILE A 188 2.15 18.30 -4.62
C ILE A 188 0.90 18.96 -5.20
N PRO A 189 0.07 19.60 -4.36
CA PRO A 189 -1.13 20.28 -4.82
C PRO A 189 -0.78 21.58 -5.55
N ALA A 190 -1.50 21.90 -6.63
CA ALA A 190 -1.47 23.19 -7.26
C ALA A 190 -2.37 24.20 -6.53
N GLN A 191 -2.12 25.49 -6.72
CA GLN A 191 -2.98 26.55 -6.14
C GLN A 191 -4.27 26.73 -6.95
N ASN A 192 -4.16 26.83 -8.28
CA ASN A 192 -5.28 27.08 -9.18
C ASN A 192 -5.09 26.23 -10.43
N SER A 193 -5.51 24.98 -10.39
CA SER A 193 -5.50 24.09 -11.56
C SER A 193 -6.76 23.24 -11.57
N ASP A 194 -7.23 22.92 -12.75
CA ASP A 194 -8.26 21.92 -13.00
C ASP A 194 -7.69 20.61 -13.54
N SER A 195 -6.36 20.46 -13.55
CA SER A 195 -5.65 19.30 -14.06
C SER A 195 -4.92 18.54 -12.96
N LEU A 196 -5.10 17.22 -12.94
CA LEU A 196 -4.45 16.27 -12.03
C LEU A 196 -3.61 15.28 -12.81
N HIS A 197 -2.38 15.05 -12.38
CA HIS A 197 -1.51 13.97 -12.84
C HIS A 197 -1.40 12.90 -11.75
N LEU A 198 -1.70 11.64 -12.08
CA LEU A 198 -1.74 10.52 -11.15
C LEU A 198 -0.60 9.53 -11.46
N PHE A 199 0.17 9.17 -10.43
CA PHE A 199 1.36 8.31 -10.52
C PHE A 199 1.24 7.11 -9.56
N GLU A 200 1.98 6.02 -9.81
CA GLU A 200 2.01 4.89 -8.88
C GLU A 200 2.89 5.19 -7.65
N SER A 201 4.00 5.90 -7.84
CA SER A 201 4.93 6.21 -6.74
C SER A 201 5.31 7.69 -6.64
N ALA A 202 5.84 8.08 -5.49
CA ALA A 202 6.38 9.42 -5.27
C ALA A 202 7.61 9.70 -6.14
N ILE A 203 8.42 8.68 -6.46
CA ILE A 203 9.61 8.82 -7.31
C ILE A 203 9.19 9.13 -8.75
N ASP A 204 8.14 8.46 -9.27
CA ASP A 204 7.62 8.75 -10.63
C ASP A 204 7.04 10.14 -10.74
N LEU A 205 6.31 10.56 -9.71
CA LEU A 205 5.81 11.93 -9.59
C LEU A 205 6.93 12.96 -9.66
N LEU A 206 8.00 12.78 -8.88
CA LEU A 206 9.15 13.68 -8.87
C LEU A 206 9.94 13.62 -10.19
N SER A 207 10.03 12.44 -10.81
CA SER A 207 10.66 12.25 -12.10
C SER A 207 9.91 13.02 -13.20
N PHE A 208 8.58 12.92 -13.22
CA PHE A 208 7.75 13.69 -14.12
C PHE A 208 7.90 15.20 -13.90
N ALA A 209 7.86 15.67 -12.66
CA ALA A 209 8.06 17.07 -12.32
C ALA A 209 9.45 17.57 -12.79
N THR A 210 10.49 16.74 -12.65
CA THR A 210 11.83 17.03 -13.17
C THR A 210 11.82 17.17 -14.70
N LEU A 211 11.14 16.25 -15.42
CA LEU A 211 11.02 16.31 -16.88
C LEU A 211 10.27 17.56 -17.34
N VAL A 212 9.20 17.96 -16.64
CA VAL A 212 8.48 19.20 -16.93
C VAL A 212 9.41 20.41 -16.82
N LYS A 213 10.18 20.49 -15.72
CA LYS A 213 11.16 21.58 -15.50
C LYS A 213 12.24 21.61 -16.58
N GLN A 214 12.82 20.45 -16.93
CA GLN A 214 13.86 20.35 -17.97
C GLN A 214 13.36 20.79 -19.35
N ASN A 215 12.06 20.65 -19.60
CA ASN A 215 11.43 21.15 -20.83
C ASN A 215 10.97 22.62 -20.72
N GLY A 216 11.41 23.36 -19.71
CA GLY A 216 11.05 24.77 -19.49
C GLY A 216 9.63 25.00 -18.95
N GLY A 217 8.94 23.94 -18.51
CA GLY A 217 7.59 24.04 -17.93
C GLY A 217 7.63 24.32 -16.41
N ASN A 218 6.50 24.80 -15.91
CA ASN A 218 6.28 24.97 -14.48
C ASN A 218 5.70 23.68 -13.87
N TRP A 219 6.52 22.95 -13.10
CA TRP A 219 6.13 21.69 -12.45
C TRP A 219 5.11 21.85 -11.31
N GLN A 220 4.90 23.08 -10.79
CA GLN A 220 3.90 23.39 -9.78
C GLN A 220 2.55 23.82 -10.38
N ARG A 221 2.45 23.83 -11.71
CA ARG A 221 1.25 24.30 -12.41
C ARG A 221 0.04 23.43 -12.11
N ASP A 222 0.22 22.11 -12.15
CA ASP A 222 -0.87 21.13 -12.04
C ASP A 222 -0.74 20.28 -10.77
N HIS A 223 -1.86 19.68 -10.35
CA HIS A 223 -1.87 18.77 -9.21
C HIS A 223 -1.10 17.50 -9.52
N LEU A 224 -0.15 17.11 -8.67
CA LEU A 224 0.62 15.87 -8.78
C LEU A 224 0.30 14.98 -7.57
N VAL A 225 -0.15 13.75 -7.82
CA VAL A 225 -0.56 12.80 -6.77
C VAL A 225 -0.02 11.42 -7.06
N SER A 226 0.62 10.79 -6.06
CA SER A 226 0.95 9.36 -6.13
C SER A 226 -0.12 8.52 -5.45
N LEU A 227 -0.26 7.28 -5.89
CA LEU A 227 -1.12 6.30 -5.21
C LEU A 227 -0.36 5.68 -4.02
N ALA A 228 -1.06 5.38 -2.94
CA ALA A 228 -0.48 4.74 -1.78
C ALA A 228 -0.40 3.20 -1.98
N GLY A 229 0.39 2.75 -2.92
CA GLY A 229 0.58 1.34 -3.26
C GLY A 229 -0.26 0.88 -4.46
N VAL A 230 -0.09 -0.41 -4.82
CA VAL A 230 -0.72 -1.00 -5.99
C VAL A 230 -2.23 -1.13 -5.75
N TYR A 231 -3.00 -0.47 -6.60
CA TYR A 231 -4.43 -0.68 -6.70
C TYR A 231 -4.70 -1.92 -7.58
N LYS A 232 -5.48 -2.86 -7.07
CA LYS A 232 -5.91 -4.04 -7.84
C LYS A 232 -7.39 -3.90 -8.16
N PRO A 233 -7.75 -3.56 -9.40
CA PRO A 233 -9.15 -3.56 -9.84
C PRO A 233 -9.76 -4.96 -9.73
N LYS A 234 -11.09 -5.03 -9.61
CA LYS A 234 -11.84 -6.28 -9.73
C LYS A 234 -11.87 -6.72 -11.19
N GLU A 235 -12.18 -8.02 -11.45
CA GLU A 235 -12.35 -8.53 -12.82
C GLU A 235 -13.43 -7.76 -13.58
N ASN A 236 -14.56 -7.47 -12.93
CA ASN A 236 -15.52 -6.49 -13.45
C ASN A 236 -15.06 -5.08 -13.05
N LEU A 237 -14.56 -4.33 -14.01
CA LEU A 237 -13.98 -3.00 -13.79
C LEU A 237 -15.00 -2.00 -13.22
N GLN A 238 -16.28 -2.10 -13.61
CA GLN A 238 -17.35 -1.21 -13.12
C GLN A 238 -17.69 -1.43 -11.63
N GLU A 239 -17.40 -2.62 -11.09
CA GLU A 239 -17.57 -2.92 -9.66
C GLU A 239 -16.33 -2.54 -8.83
N SER A 240 -15.28 -2.06 -9.47
CA SER A 240 -14.09 -1.60 -8.77
C SER A 240 -14.38 -0.29 -8.05
N SER A 241 -13.72 -0.07 -6.93
CA SER A 241 -13.78 1.22 -6.21
C SER A 241 -12.57 2.06 -6.59
N LEU A 242 -12.72 3.38 -6.61
CA LEU A 242 -11.58 4.28 -6.78
C LEU A 242 -10.57 4.11 -5.64
N PRO A 243 -9.27 4.31 -5.90
CA PRO A 243 -8.27 4.41 -4.83
C PRO A 243 -8.67 5.45 -3.79
N LEU A 244 -8.51 5.12 -2.50
CA LEU A 244 -8.91 6.00 -1.39
C LEU A 244 -8.28 7.39 -1.48
N THR A 245 -7.01 7.45 -1.90
CA THR A 245 -6.29 8.70 -2.15
C THR A 245 -7.02 9.54 -3.19
N LEU A 246 -7.37 8.95 -4.33
CA LEU A 246 -8.01 9.67 -5.44
C LEU A 246 -9.41 10.16 -5.04
N THR A 247 -10.21 9.30 -4.40
CA THR A 247 -11.55 9.66 -3.90
C THR A 247 -11.48 10.88 -2.99
N ARG A 248 -10.57 10.86 -2.01
CA ARG A 248 -10.38 12.01 -1.10
C ARG A 248 -9.89 13.25 -1.85
N TYR A 249 -8.89 13.09 -2.72
CA TYR A 249 -8.26 14.20 -3.43
C TYR A 249 -9.26 14.95 -4.32
N LEU A 250 -10.07 14.23 -5.08
CA LEU A 250 -11.12 14.80 -5.92
C LEU A 250 -12.24 15.48 -5.09
N SER A 251 -12.50 14.98 -3.89
CA SER A 251 -13.42 15.66 -2.94
C SER A 251 -12.84 16.96 -2.38
N GLU A 252 -11.53 17.03 -2.17
CA GLU A 252 -10.84 18.21 -1.63
C GLU A 252 -10.61 19.28 -2.70
N TYR A 253 -10.44 18.88 -3.97
CA TYR A 253 -10.22 19.74 -5.11
C TYR A 253 -11.33 19.57 -6.17
N PRO A 254 -12.55 20.05 -5.92
CA PRO A 254 -13.71 19.83 -6.78
C PRO A 254 -13.61 20.51 -8.16
N ASN A 255 -12.66 21.43 -8.34
CA ASN A 255 -12.43 22.13 -9.61
C ASN A 255 -11.67 21.29 -10.63
N ILE A 256 -11.13 20.14 -10.24
CA ILE A 256 -10.44 19.21 -11.16
C ILE A 256 -11.43 18.72 -12.21
N LYS A 257 -11.04 18.84 -13.49
CA LYS A 257 -11.77 18.37 -14.67
C LYS A 257 -10.96 17.37 -15.50
N TRP A 258 -9.63 17.54 -15.52
CA TRP A 258 -8.71 16.76 -16.32
C TRP A 258 -7.90 15.83 -15.44
N ILE A 259 -7.93 14.52 -15.75
CA ILE A 259 -7.15 13.51 -15.02
C ILE A 259 -6.22 12.81 -15.99
N ASN A 260 -4.91 13.00 -15.78
CA ASN A 260 -3.86 12.42 -16.61
C ASN A 260 -3.27 11.20 -15.87
N LEU A 261 -3.55 10.00 -16.33
CA LEU A 261 -3.06 8.75 -15.77
C LEU A 261 -1.64 8.49 -16.27
N ARG A 262 -0.65 8.70 -15.40
CA ARG A 262 0.79 8.52 -15.69
C ARG A 262 1.31 7.30 -14.95
N LEU A 263 0.65 6.16 -15.17
CA LEU A 263 0.92 4.90 -14.48
C LEU A 263 2.06 4.14 -15.19
N ASP A 264 2.55 3.09 -14.55
CA ASP A 264 3.62 2.25 -15.07
C ASP A 264 3.25 1.62 -16.42
N ASN A 265 4.24 1.48 -17.28
CA ASN A 265 4.10 0.88 -18.60
C ASN A 265 4.25 -0.66 -18.53
N ASP A 266 3.48 -1.27 -17.62
CA ASP A 266 3.42 -2.72 -17.47
C ASP A 266 1.96 -3.23 -17.46
N LYS A 267 1.77 -4.54 -17.38
CA LYS A 267 0.42 -5.14 -17.41
C LYS A 267 -0.46 -4.64 -16.26
N ALA A 268 0.11 -4.43 -15.08
CA ALA A 268 -0.64 -3.98 -13.91
C ALA A 268 -1.06 -2.51 -14.05
N GLY A 269 -0.15 -1.63 -14.46
CA GLY A 269 -0.44 -0.22 -14.73
C GLY A 269 -1.47 -0.05 -15.86
N GLY A 270 -1.34 -0.83 -16.96
CA GLY A 270 -2.31 -0.81 -18.04
C GLY A 270 -3.70 -1.30 -17.61
N TYR A 271 -3.80 -2.31 -16.76
CA TYR A 271 -5.08 -2.78 -16.21
C TYR A 271 -5.69 -1.76 -15.24
N MET A 272 -4.88 -1.15 -14.40
CA MET A 272 -5.29 -0.05 -13.52
C MET A 272 -5.81 1.15 -14.33
N ALA A 273 -5.11 1.54 -15.39
CA ALA A 273 -5.52 2.66 -16.26
C ALA A 273 -6.90 2.40 -16.86
N LYS A 274 -7.15 1.20 -17.41
CA LYS A 274 -8.48 0.82 -17.95
C LYS A 274 -9.58 0.93 -16.88
N ALA A 275 -9.33 0.47 -15.67
CA ALA A 275 -10.30 0.55 -14.59
C ALA A 275 -10.60 2.00 -14.19
N LEU A 276 -9.57 2.84 -14.08
CA LEU A 276 -9.75 4.25 -13.72
C LEU A 276 -10.47 5.03 -14.84
N VAL A 277 -10.18 4.75 -16.11
CA VAL A 277 -10.95 5.32 -17.23
C VAL A 277 -12.43 4.93 -17.11
N ALA A 278 -12.75 3.65 -16.91
CA ALA A 278 -14.13 3.18 -16.79
C ALA A 278 -14.89 3.81 -15.62
N LEU A 279 -14.20 4.14 -14.51
CA LEU A 279 -14.81 4.71 -13.31
C LEU A 279 -14.91 6.25 -13.30
N LEU A 280 -14.14 6.93 -14.13
CA LEU A 280 -13.98 8.38 -14.06
C LEU A 280 -14.54 9.13 -15.27
N SER A 281 -14.62 8.48 -16.47
CA SER A 281 -14.94 9.16 -17.74
C SER A 281 -16.36 9.75 -17.79
N ASP A 282 -17.27 9.32 -16.93
CA ASP A 282 -18.62 9.93 -16.84
C ASP A 282 -18.59 11.34 -16.22
N LYS A 283 -17.52 11.66 -15.48
CA LYS A 283 -17.44 12.90 -14.70
C LYS A 283 -16.21 13.76 -15.02
N TYR A 284 -15.16 13.16 -15.56
CA TYR A 284 -13.87 13.79 -15.79
C TYR A 284 -13.36 13.48 -17.20
N GLU A 285 -12.58 14.39 -17.76
CA GLU A 285 -11.79 14.14 -18.96
C GLU A 285 -10.54 13.34 -18.57
N VAL A 286 -10.49 12.07 -18.98
CA VAL A 286 -9.41 11.16 -18.57
C VAL A 286 -8.50 10.85 -19.75
N SER A 287 -7.21 11.09 -19.59
CA SER A 287 -6.18 10.71 -20.56
C SER A 287 -5.20 9.71 -19.98
N VAL A 288 -4.81 8.71 -20.77
CA VAL A 288 -3.82 7.69 -20.39
C VAL A 288 -2.49 8.07 -21.04
N GLN A 289 -1.52 8.41 -20.21
CA GLN A 289 -0.22 8.94 -20.62
C GLN A 289 0.90 8.20 -19.86
N PRO A 290 1.20 6.93 -20.20
CA PRO A 290 2.32 6.21 -19.61
C PRO A 290 3.64 6.86 -20.03
N PRO A 291 4.78 6.52 -19.42
CA PRO A 291 6.08 7.02 -19.85
C PRO A 291 6.33 6.62 -21.31
N PRO A 292 6.94 7.52 -22.14
CA PRO A 292 7.21 7.25 -23.56
C PRO A 292 8.16 6.06 -23.79
N SER A 293 9.01 5.75 -22.82
CA SER A 293 9.92 4.59 -22.81
C SER A 293 10.27 4.20 -21.38
N GLY A 294 10.76 2.96 -21.18
CA GLY A 294 11.02 2.40 -19.87
C GLY A 294 9.75 1.85 -19.20
N LYS A 295 9.92 1.35 -18.00
CA LYS A 295 8.82 0.81 -17.20
C LYS A 295 7.98 1.92 -16.55
N ASP A 296 8.64 2.90 -15.98
CA ASP A 296 8.05 3.98 -15.21
C ASP A 296 8.66 5.34 -15.58
N TYR A 297 8.13 6.42 -15.02
CA TYR A 297 8.65 7.77 -15.30
C TYR A 297 10.07 8.01 -14.79
N ASN A 298 10.51 7.27 -13.77
CA ASN A 298 11.88 7.35 -13.32
C ASN A 298 12.85 6.65 -14.27
N ASP A 299 12.51 5.50 -14.82
CA ASP A 299 13.27 4.86 -15.88
C ASP A 299 13.43 5.81 -17.07
N TYR A 300 12.33 6.43 -17.52
CA TYR A 300 12.36 7.39 -18.63
C TYR A 300 13.29 8.58 -18.34
N LEU A 301 13.20 9.16 -17.14
CA LEU A 301 14.11 10.25 -16.72
C LEU A 301 15.57 9.80 -16.72
N CYS A 302 15.86 8.65 -16.12
CA CYS A 302 17.23 8.11 -16.07
C CYS A 302 17.79 7.86 -17.48
N MET A 303 17.00 7.30 -18.40
CA MET A 303 17.39 7.11 -19.80
C MET A 303 17.76 8.44 -20.46
N LYS A 304 16.93 9.49 -20.29
CA LYS A 304 17.22 10.83 -20.83
C LYS A 304 18.49 11.46 -20.28
N LEU A 305 18.84 11.15 -19.04
CA LEU A 305 20.03 11.68 -18.37
C LEU A 305 21.27 10.80 -18.51
N GLY A 306 21.17 9.64 -19.19
CA GLY A 306 22.28 8.68 -19.28
C GLY A 306 22.63 8.03 -17.94
N ILE A 307 21.69 8.01 -16.98
CA ILE A 307 21.86 7.36 -15.68
C ILE A 307 21.54 5.87 -15.83
N PRO A 308 22.44 4.95 -15.40
CA PRO A 308 22.18 3.53 -15.49
C PRO A 308 20.91 3.14 -14.71
N ILE A 309 20.00 2.42 -15.37
CA ILE A 309 18.78 1.89 -14.75
C ILE A 309 19.15 0.59 -14.02
N THR A 310 19.17 0.62 -12.70
CA THR A 310 19.32 -0.58 -11.90
C THR A 310 17.95 -1.25 -11.72
N HIS A 311 17.55 -2.08 -12.67
CA HIS A 311 16.38 -2.93 -12.46
C HIS A 311 16.68 -3.92 -11.33
N ARG A 312 15.91 -3.83 -10.26
CA ARG A 312 15.85 -4.92 -9.28
C ARG A 312 15.36 -6.15 -10.01
N LYS A 313 16.19 -7.21 -10.06
CA LYS A 313 15.74 -8.51 -10.51
C LYS A 313 14.54 -8.90 -9.64
N SER A 314 13.34 -8.88 -10.22
CA SER A 314 12.18 -9.48 -9.56
C SER A 314 12.50 -10.98 -9.41
N LYS A 315 12.52 -11.49 -8.18
CA LYS A 315 12.67 -12.93 -7.87
C LYS A 315 11.50 -13.79 -8.39
N ALA A 316 10.78 -13.34 -9.39
CA ALA A 316 9.58 -13.97 -9.93
C ALA A 316 9.80 -14.67 -11.29
N GLN A 317 11.06 -14.91 -11.72
CA GLN A 317 11.32 -15.60 -13.00
C GLN A 317 12.28 -16.79 -12.89
N GLU A 318 12.44 -17.36 -11.70
CA GLU A 318 13.06 -18.70 -11.58
C GLU A 318 12.23 -19.52 -10.59
N ARG A 319 11.12 -20.12 -11.10
CA ARG A 319 10.62 -21.46 -10.72
C ARG A 319 9.42 -21.83 -11.58
#